data_d17f2e4fe604734ba0f4e208efee4bb2
#
_entry.id   d17f2e4fe604734ba0f4e208efee4bb2
#
_cell.length_a   1.000
_cell.length_b   1.000
_cell.length_c   1.000
_cell.angle_alpha   90.00
_cell.angle_beta   90.00
_cell.angle_gamma   90.00
#
_symmetry.space_group_name_H-M   'P 1'
#
loop_
_entity.id
_entity.type
_entity.pdbx_description
1 polymer ?
#
loop_
_entity_poly.entity_id
_entity_poly.type
_entity_poly.pdbx_seq_one_letter_code
_entity_poly.pdbx_strand_id
1 'polypeptide(L)'
;FKQQASISPDDVALLVIEEISHVEASQLGHMDNRLRSIMGVDVPFGGVPVLFSGDFHQLEPPGDGSKSMPKLLATGLPLDGLTPTAVGQAHFEGARRFRLWRNMRGRQDPDFIKWLDGIREGRIDESGLNRIKQLSGNDPAWLFAPEGVKSNMERHLINHIQLRRFAEYHGLPFVRWRAFVVRETTEINLRIS
;
A
#
# COMPACT_ATOMS: atom_id res chain seq x y z
N PHE A 1 -20.76 -2.48 20.57
CA PHE A 1 -19.65 -1.50 20.71
C PHE A 1 -19.81 -0.41 19.67
N LYS A 2 -20.64 0.60 19.98
CA LYS A 2 -20.58 1.92 19.36
C LYS A 2 -19.70 2.81 20.23
N GLN A 3 -18.42 2.57 20.26
CA GLN A 3 -17.47 3.65 20.46
C GLN A 3 -17.04 4.07 19.06
N GLN A 4 -17.83 4.90 18.40
CA GLN A 4 -17.26 5.89 17.53
C GLN A 4 -16.36 6.71 18.45
N ALA A 5 -15.06 6.49 18.35
CA ALA A 5 -14.09 7.44 18.88
C ALA A 5 -14.46 8.77 18.21
N SER A 6 -15.14 9.63 18.91
CA SER A 6 -15.37 11.00 18.48
C SER A 6 -14.03 11.71 18.62
N ILE A 7 -13.19 11.60 17.58
CA ILE A 7 -11.99 12.42 17.46
C ILE A 7 -12.52 13.84 17.38
N SER A 8 -12.21 14.66 18.35
CA SER A 8 -12.50 16.09 18.28
C SER A 8 -11.67 16.69 17.13
N PRO A 9 -12.26 17.55 16.31
CA PRO A 9 -11.48 18.30 15.31
C PRO A 9 -10.21 18.92 15.87
N ASP A 10 -10.25 19.43 17.10
CA ASP A 10 -9.12 20.08 17.77
C ASP A 10 -7.99 19.09 18.14
N ASP A 11 -8.25 17.77 18.12
CA ASP A 11 -7.26 16.76 18.46
C ASP A 11 -6.42 16.31 17.24
N VAL A 12 -6.77 16.75 16.01
CA VAL A 12 -6.10 16.33 14.78
C VAL A 12 -5.03 17.34 14.39
N ALA A 13 -3.79 17.07 14.72
CA ALA A 13 -2.65 17.94 14.38
C ALA A 13 -2.09 17.70 12.97
N LEU A 14 -2.19 16.49 12.44
CA LEU A 14 -1.62 16.08 11.16
C LEU A 14 -2.34 14.83 10.64
N LEU A 15 -2.64 14.79 9.35
CA LEU A 15 -3.03 13.56 8.64
C LEU A 15 -1.85 13.06 7.82
N VAL A 16 -1.46 11.80 8.02
CA VAL A 16 -0.44 11.13 7.21
C VAL A 16 -1.13 10.11 6.31
N ILE A 17 -0.94 10.23 4.99
CA ILE A 17 -1.42 9.28 4.00
C ILE A 17 -0.20 8.56 3.43
N GLU A 18 0.01 7.32 3.88
CA GLU A 18 1.08 6.45 3.39
C GLU A 18 0.66 5.73 2.12
N GLU A 19 1.65 5.27 1.35
CA GLU A 19 1.46 4.56 0.08
C GLU A 19 0.51 5.33 -0.88
N ILE A 20 0.74 6.64 -1.01
CA ILE A 20 -0.10 7.53 -1.83
C ILE A 20 -0.22 7.07 -3.29
N SER A 21 0.73 6.28 -3.80
CA SER A 21 0.66 5.66 -5.13
C SER A 21 -0.54 4.71 -5.30
N HIS A 22 -1.07 4.16 -4.20
CA HIS A 22 -2.24 3.28 -4.18
C HIS A 22 -3.57 4.04 -4.05
N VAL A 23 -3.53 5.36 -3.88
CA VAL A 23 -4.71 6.21 -3.70
C VAL A 23 -5.11 6.81 -5.04
N GLU A 24 -6.39 6.68 -5.39
CA GLU A 24 -6.96 7.33 -6.57
C GLU A 24 -7.21 8.81 -6.31
N ALA A 25 -7.19 9.61 -7.37
CA ALA A 25 -7.50 11.03 -7.27
C ALA A 25 -8.90 11.29 -6.69
N SER A 26 -9.88 10.49 -7.08
CA SER A 26 -11.25 10.58 -6.54
C SER A 26 -11.31 10.28 -5.05
N GLN A 27 -10.56 9.29 -4.58
CA GLN A 27 -10.49 8.94 -3.15
C GLN A 27 -9.91 10.10 -2.34
N LEU A 28 -8.83 10.72 -2.84
CA LEU A 28 -8.23 11.88 -2.18
C LEU A 28 -9.20 13.07 -2.09
N GLY A 29 -9.96 13.32 -3.16
CA GLY A 29 -11.00 14.35 -3.15
C GLY A 29 -12.16 14.02 -2.19
N HIS A 30 -12.54 12.76 -2.07
CA HIS A 30 -13.55 12.35 -1.08
C HIS A 30 -13.02 12.50 0.36
N MET A 31 -11.73 12.25 0.61
CA MET A 31 -11.10 12.50 1.91
C MET A 31 -11.12 13.99 2.26
N ASP A 32 -10.81 14.86 1.30
CA ASP A 32 -10.92 16.32 1.47
C ASP A 32 -12.33 16.73 1.89
N ASN A 33 -13.34 16.36 1.10
CA ASN A 33 -14.73 16.67 1.37
C ASN A 33 -15.18 16.16 2.75
N ARG A 34 -14.74 14.96 3.13
CA ARG A 34 -15.08 14.39 4.43
C ARG A 34 -14.45 15.17 5.59
N LEU A 35 -13.20 15.56 5.45
CA LEU A 35 -12.52 16.36 6.47
C LEU A 35 -13.14 17.75 6.60
N ARG A 36 -13.46 18.44 5.51
CA ARG A 36 -14.21 19.71 5.55
C ARG A 36 -15.51 19.58 6.34
N SER A 37 -16.26 18.48 6.09
CA SER A 37 -17.50 18.21 6.80
C SER A 37 -17.30 17.94 8.29
N ILE A 38 -16.24 17.22 8.68
CA ILE A 38 -15.95 16.88 10.09
C ILE A 38 -15.46 18.10 10.85
N MET A 39 -14.57 18.88 10.23
CA MET A 39 -13.96 20.07 10.83
C MET A 39 -14.90 21.29 10.80
N GLY A 40 -15.98 21.23 9.99
CA GLY A 40 -16.89 22.36 9.84
C GLY A 40 -16.29 23.59 9.14
N VAL A 41 -15.16 23.41 8.41
CA VAL A 41 -14.41 24.49 7.79
C VAL A 41 -14.20 24.20 6.32
N ASP A 42 -14.62 25.13 5.44
CA ASP A 42 -14.54 24.99 3.98
C ASP A 42 -13.18 25.47 3.42
N VAL A 43 -12.11 24.82 3.89
CA VAL A 43 -10.76 24.95 3.35
C VAL A 43 -10.18 23.57 3.07
N PRO A 44 -9.11 23.44 2.25
CA PRO A 44 -8.50 22.16 1.94
C PRO A 44 -8.29 21.29 3.18
N PHE A 45 -8.78 20.05 3.12
CA PHE A 45 -8.76 19.07 4.22
C PHE A 45 -9.32 19.57 5.56
N GLY A 46 -10.24 20.55 5.51
CA GLY A 46 -10.78 21.18 6.72
C GLY A 46 -9.74 21.94 7.55
N GLY A 47 -8.64 22.36 6.92
CA GLY A 47 -7.52 23.04 7.60
C GLY A 47 -6.51 22.10 8.26
N VAL A 48 -6.70 20.80 8.19
CA VAL A 48 -5.75 19.81 8.73
C VAL A 48 -4.52 19.72 7.81
N PRO A 49 -3.29 19.90 8.33
CA PRO A 49 -2.08 19.64 7.57
C PRO A 49 -2.03 18.19 7.09
N VAL A 50 -1.64 17.98 5.83
CA VAL A 50 -1.59 16.63 5.24
C VAL A 50 -0.18 16.33 4.74
N LEU A 51 0.33 15.16 5.10
CA LEU A 51 1.58 14.61 4.60
C LEU A 51 1.29 13.38 3.73
N PHE A 52 1.71 13.43 2.47
CA PHE A 52 1.69 12.29 1.55
C PHE A 52 3.04 11.58 1.57
N SER A 53 3.05 10.26 1.71
CA SER A 53 4.24 9.41 1.63
C SER A 53 3.99 8.25 0.68
N GLY A 54 4.95 7.94 -0.21
CA GLY A 54 4.83 6.81 -1.14
C GLY A 54 5.84 6.85 -2.27
N ASP A 55 5.71 5.88 -3.17
CA ASP A 55 6.63 5.68 -4.27
C ASP A 55 5.86 5.32 -5.56
N PHE A 56 5.81 6.24 -6.51
CA PHE A 56 5.10 6.04 -7.78
C PHE A 56 5.81 5.10 -8.78
N HIS A 57 6.96 4.53 -8.43
CA HIS A 57 7.57 3.41 -9.16
C HIS A 57 7.15 2.04 -8.60
N GLN A 58 6.30 2.03 -7.57
CA GLN A 58 5.67 0.83 -7.04
C GLN A 58 4.29 0.63 -7.66
N LEU A 59 3.47 -0.25 -7.06
CA LEU A 59 2.16 -0.59 -7.60
C LEU A 59 1.23 0.63 -7.64
N GLU A 60 0.41 0.66 -8.68
CA GLU A 60 -0.66 1.63 -8.87
C GLU A 60 -1.90 1.26 -8.02
N PRO A 61 -2.91 2.16 -7.93
CA PRO A 61 -4.16 1.85 -7.27
C PRO A 61 -4.77 0.55 -7.81
N PRO A 62 -5.31 -0.32 -6.95
CA PRO A 62 -5.92 -1.56 -7.39
C PRO A 62 -7.15 -1.27 -8.27
N GLY A 63 -7.18 -1.84 -9.46
CA GLY A 63 -8.27 -1.70 -10.42
C GLY A 63 -8.33 -2.90 -11.35
N ASP A 64 -9.43 -3.06 -12.08
CA ASP A 64 -9.63 -4.17 -13.02
C ASP A 64 -8.91 -3.97 -14.38
N GLY A 65 -8.09 -2.94 -14.49
CA GLY A 65 -7.33 -2.62 -15.71
C GLY A 65 -8.17 -2.15 -16.90
N SER A 66 -9.49 -2.29 -16.86
CA SER A 66 -10.40 -1.98 -17.97
C SER A 66 -10.93 -0.54 -17.92
N LYS A 67 -10.90 0.08 -16.76
CA LYS A 67 -11.24 1.50 -16.58
C LYS A 67 -10.02 2.19 -16.00
N SER A 68 -9.38 3.03 -16.80
CA SER A 68 -8.30 3.89 -16.34
C SER A 68 -8.85 4.82 -15.25
N MET A 69 -8.73 4.40 -14.00
CA MET A 69 -9.06 5.25 -12.86
C MET A 69 -8.15 6.48 -12.91
N PRO A 70 -8.68 7.68 -12.71
CA PRO A 70 -7.87 8.88 -12.72
C PRO A 70 -6.80 8.81 -11.64
N LYS A 71 -5.54 8.66 -12.10
CA LYS A 71 -4.39 8.60 -11.22
C LYS A 71 -4.04 10.01 -10.74
N LEU A 72 -3.42 10.10 -9.58
CA LEU A 72 -2.94 11.39 -9.05
C LEU A 72 -1.94 12.08 -10.00
N LEU A 73 -1.13 11.29 -10.73
CA LEU A 73 -0.16 11.80 -11.71
C LEU A 73 -0.70 11.88 -13.15
N ALA A 74 -1.99 11.58 -13.38
CA ALA A 74 -2.55 11.69 -14.73
C ALA A 74 -2.63 13.16 -15.15
N THR A 75 -1.95 13.49 -16.25
CA THR A 75 -2.00 14.82 -16.87
C THR A 75 -3.04 14.84 -17.97
N GLY A 76 -3.69 16.01 -18.21
CA GLY A 76 -4.57 16.22 -19.36
C GLY A 76 -6.00 15.74 -19.20
N LEU A 77 -6.46 15.39 -17.99
CA LEU A 77 -7.87 15.18 -17.72
C LEU A 77 -8.59 16.54 -17.70
N PRO A 78 -9.76 16.66 -18.35
CA PRO A 78 -10.57 17.87 -18.22
C PRO A 78 -11.00 17.98 -16.76
N LEU A 79 -10.46 18.97 -16.08
CA LEU A 79 -10.81 19.29 -14.70
C LEU A 79 -12.11 20.12 -14.72
N ASP A 80 -13.25 19.45 -14.71
CA ASP A 80 -14.47 20.10 -14.23
C ASP A 80 -14.27 20.36 -12.75
N GLY A 81 -13.94 21.61 -12.39
CA GLY A 81 -13.31 22.03 -11.15
C GLY A 81 -13.97 21.67 -9.82
N LEU A 82 -15.03 20.88 -9.84
CA LEU A 82 -15.79 20.47 -8.65
C LEU A 82 -15.91 18.96 -8.46
N THR A 83 -15.37 18.14 -9.35
CA THR A 83 -15.41 16.70 -9.16
C THR A 83 -14.40 16.27 -8.11
N PRO A 84 -14.67 15.23 -7.29
CA PRO A 84 -13.71 14.71 -6.33
C PRO A 84 -12.35 14.36 -6.96
N THR A 85 -12.36 13.87 -8.19
CA THR A 85 -11.15 13.58 -8.99
C THR A 85 -10.32 14.84 -9.21
N ALA A 86 -10.92 15.92 -9.70
CA ALA A 86 -10.24 17.18 -9.96
C ALA A 86 -9.68 17.81 -8.68
N VAL A 87 -10.47 17.78 -7.61
CA VAL A 87 -10.06 18.27 -6.30
C VAL A 87 -8.86 17.48 -5.77
N GLY A 88 -8.91 16.14 -5.84
CA GLY A 88 -7.80 15.30 -5.39
C GLY A 88 -6.52 15.52 -6.17
N GLN A 89 -6.61 15.67 -7.51
CA GLN A 89 -5.44 16.00 -8.34
C GLN A 89 -4.87 17.37 -7.99
N ALA A 90 -5.71 18.39 -7.85
CA ALA A 90 -5.27 19.74 -7.49
C ALA A 90 -4.55 19.77 -6.14
N HIS A 91 -5.06 19.05 -5.14
CA HIS A 91 -4.39 18.95 -3.84
C HIS A 91 -3.04 18.24 -3.93
N PHE A 92 -2.96 17.15 -4.70
CA PHE A 92 -1.71 16.43 -4.88
C PHE A 92 -0.68 17.23 -5.67
N GLU A 93 -1.10 17.92 -6.74
CA GLU A 93 -0.23 18.78 -7.55
C GLU A 93 0.28 19.98 -6.77
N GLY A 94 -0.58 20.60 -5.95
CA GLY A 94 -0.23 21.74 -5.11
C GLY A 94 0.64 21.39 -3.90
N ALA A 95 0.83 20.12 -3.59
CA ALA A 95 1.63 19.71 -2.44
C ALA A 95 3.13 19.97 -2.67
N ARG A 96 3.79 20.46 -1.63
CA ARG A 96 5.24 20.61 -1.65
C ARG A 96 5.92 19.24 -1.65
N ARG A 97 6.85 19.03 -2.60
CA ARG A 97 7.48 17.72 -2.81
C ARG A 97 8.87 17.68 -2.21
N PHE A 98 9.15 16.54 -1.54
CA PHE A 98 10.47 16.19 -1.04
C PHE A 98 10.82 14.80 -1.56
N ARG A 99 12.07 14.61 -1.99
CA ARG A 99 12.56 13.30 -2.42
C ARG A 99 13.59 12.78 -1.44
N LEU A 100 13.36 11.56 -0.95
CA LEU A 100 14.35 10.84 -0.16
C LEU A 100 15.29 10.08 -1.10
N TRP A 101 16.58 10.41 -1.06
CA TRP A 101 17.59 9.87 -1.99
C TRP A 101 18.31 8.63 -1.44
N ARG A 102 18.39 8.49 -0.11
CA ARG A 102 19.16 7.44 0.51
C ARG A 102 18.31 6.22 0.80
N ASN A 103 18.64 5.09 0.15
CA ASN A 103 18.07 3.80 0.51
C ASN A 103 18.71 3.28 1.80
N MET A 104 17.95 3.28 2.89
CA MET A 104 18.43 2.83 4.19
C MET A 104 18.32 1.32 4.37
N ARG A 105 17.36 0.67 3.70
CA ARG A 105 17.15 -0.80 3.83
C ARG A 105 18.29 -1.59 3.21
N GLY A 106 18.76 -1.17 2.04
CA GLY A 106 19.84 -1.85 1.30
C GLY A 106 21.24 -1.30 1.56
N ARG A 107 21.43 -0.43 2.57
CA ARG A 107 22.71 0.28 2.78
C ARG A 107 23.94 -0.63 2.96
N GLN A 108 23.72 -1.91 3.30
CA GLN A 108 24.79 -2.90 3.45
C GLN A 108 25.19 -3.58 2.14
N ASP A 109 24.39 -3.44 1.06
CA ASP A 109 24.68 -3.97 -0.27
C ASP A 109 24.53 -2.85 -1.33
N PRO A 110 25.57 -2.03 -1.54
CA PRO A 110 25.55 -0.92 -2.49
C PRO A 110 25.32 -1.37 -3.94
N ASP A 111 25.83 -2.54 -4.31
CA ASP A 111 25.69 -3.09 -5.66
C ASP A 111 24.24 -3.49 -5.92
N PHE A 112 23.57 -4.06 -4.93
CA PHE A 112 22.14 -4.36 -4.99
C PHE A 112 21.28 -3.10 -5.11
N ILE A 113 21.62 -2.03 -4.36
CA ILE A 113 20.91 -0.74 -4.48
C ILE A 113 21.08 -0.18 -5.89
N LYS A 114 22.30 -0.16 -6.42
CA LYS A 114 22.59 0.34 -7.76
C LYS A 114 21.80 -0.44 -8.83
N TRP A 115 21.69 -1.74 -8.66
CA TRP A 115 20.93 -2.60 -9.54
C TRP A 115 19.41 -2.31 -9.44
N LEU A 116 18.87 -2.15 -8.22
CA LEU A 116 17.46 -1.75 -8.00
C LEU A 116 17.16 -0.38 -8.63
N ASP A 117 18.06 0.58 -8.50
CA ASP A 117 17.91 1.90 -9.13
C ASP A 117 17.92 1.79 -10.66
N GLY A 118 18.71 0.89 -11.21
CA GLY A 118 18.69 0.57 -12.65
C GLY A 118 17.32 0.03 -13.08
N ILE A 119 16.77 -0.94 -12.36
CA ILE A 119 15.41 -1.48 -12.62
C ILE A 119 14.36 -0.37 -12.55
N ARG A 120 14.45 0.48 -11.55
CA ARG A 120 13.53 1.62 -11.35
C ARG A 120 13.52 2.57 -12.54
N GLU A 121 14.64 2.72 -13.22
CA GLU A 121 14.80 3.54 -14.42
C GLU A 121 14.55 2.75 -15.72
N GLY A 122 14.11 1.51 -15.64
CA GLY A 122 13.88 0.63 -16.79
C GLY A 122 15.15 0.05 -17.39
N ARG A 123 16.29 0.14 -16.71
CA ARG A 123 17.57 -0.41 -17.15
C ARG A 123 17.84 -1.74 -16.44
N ILE A 124 17.74 -2.82 -17.20
CA ILE A 124 18.06 -4.17 -16.72
C ILE A 124 19.26 -4.66 -17.48
N ASP A 125 20.34 -4.95 -16.79
CA ASP A 125 21.54 -5.55 -17.37
C ASP A 125 21.57 -7.08 -17.19
N GLU A 126 22.35 -7.76 -18.01
CA GLU A 126 22.51 -9.22 -17.93
C GLU A 126 23.15 -9.68 -16.62
N SER A 127 24.01 -8.86 -16.03
CA SER A 127 24.70 -9.18 -14.77
C SER A 127 23.70 -9.27 -13.61
N GLY A 128 22.75 -8.35 -13.56
CA GLY A 128 21.65 -8.36 -12.59
C GLY A 128 20.72 -9.57 -12.76
N LEU A 129 20.37 -9.93 -14.00
CA LEU A 129 19.57 -11.11 -14.28
C LEU A 129 20.29 -12.41 -13.88
N ASN A 130 21.59 -12.51 -14.12
CA ASN A 130 22.38 -13.67 -13.72
C ASN A 130 22.48 -13.80 -12.18
N ARG A 131 22.58 -12.68 -11.48
CA ARG A 131 22.54 -12.66 -10.01
C ARG A 131 21.23 -13.23 -9.48
N ILE A 132 20.07 -12.86 -10.05
CA ILE A 132 18.75 -13.42 -9.67
C ILE A 132 18.70 -14.93 -9.93
N LYS A 133 19.19 -15.39 -11.08
CA LYS A 133 19.21 -16.81 -11.43
C LYS A 133 20.06 -17.66 -10.48
N GLN A 134 21.15 -17.09 -9.94
CA GLN A 134 22.02 -17.77 -8.97
C GLN A 134 21.37 -17.96 -7.60
N LEU A 135 20.33 -17.18 -7.26
CA LEU A 135 19.59 -17.29 -6.00
C LEU A 135 18.51 -18.37 -6.05
N SER A 136 18.26 -19.01 -7.20
CA SER A 136 17.34 -20.13 -7.34
C SER A 136 18.04 -21.44 -6.97
N GLY A 137 18.26 -21.70 -5.71
CA GLY A 137 18.93 -22.90 -5.24
C GLY A 137 18.24 -23.55 -4.06
N ASN A 138 18.55 -24.84 -3.85
CA ASN A 138 18.13 -25.61 -2.68
C ASN A 138 18.93 -25.23 -1.41
N ASP A 139 19.40 -23.99 -1.31
CA ASP A 139 20.14 -23.51 -0.13
C ASP A 139 19.20 -23.48 1.09
N PRO A 140 19.55 -24.18 2.18
CA PRO A 140 18.77 -24.14 3.41
C PRO A 140 18.50 -22.74 3.95
N ALA A 141 19.35 -21.75 3.65
CA ALA A 141 19.14 -20.36 4.03
C ALA A 141 17.87 -19.75 3.41
N TRP A 142 17.39 -20.31 2.31
CA TRP A 142 16.19 -19.83 1.60
C TRP A 142 14.94 -20.64 1.91
N LEU A 143 15.02 -21.66 2.75
CA LEU A 143 13.91 -22.58 3.04
C LEU A 143 12.64 -21.86 3.50
N PHE A 144 12.78 -20.74 4.21
CA PHE A 144 11.68 -19.91 4.72
C PHE A 144 11.73 -18.47 4.19
N ALA A 145 12.43 -18.24 3.10
CA ALA A 145 12.48 -16.91 2.49
C ALA A 145 11.08 -16.49 1.99
N PRO A 146 10.73 -15.21 2.09
CA PRO A 146 9.50 -14.69 1.48
C PRO A 146 9.50 -14.88 -0.02
N GLU A 147 8.38 -15.37 -0.55
CA GLU A 147 8.19 -15.59 -1.98
C GLU A 147 7.24 -14.54 -2.57
N GLY A 148 7.63 -13.94 -3.71
CA GLY A 148 6.77 -13.04 -4.47
C GLY A 148 5.81 -13.85 -5.35
N VAL A 149 4.51 -13.56 -5.28
CA VAL A 149 3.47 -14.24 -6.06
C VAL A 149 2.53 -13.25 -6.73
N LYS A 150 1.91 -13.66 -7.84
CA LYS A 150 1.03 -12.81 -8.63
C LYS A 150 -0.42 -12.78 -8.12
N SER A 151 -0.88 -13.87 -7.50
CA SER A 151 -2.28 -14.02 -7.12
C SER A 151 -2.46 -14.28 -5.62
N ASN A 152 -3.62 -13.89 -5.10
CA ASN A 152 -4.00 -14.20 -3.72
C ASN A 152 -4.12 -15.71 -3.49
N MET A 153 -4.52 -16.48 -4.50
CA MET A 153 -4.61 -17.94 -4.39
C MET A 153 -3.23 -18.57 -4.20
N GLU A 154 -2.25 -18.19 -5.02
CA GLU A 154 -0.86 -18.64 -4.86
C GLU A 154 -0.30 -18.26 -3.49
N ARG A 155 -0.55 -17.01 -3.05
CA ARG A 155 -0.13 -16.55 -1.72
C ARG A 155 -0.69 -17.43 -0.61
N HIS A 156 -1.99 -17.79 -0.67
CA HIS A 156 -2.61 -18.64 0.34
C HIS A 156 -2.03 -20.06 0.32
N LEU A 157 -1.81 -20.62 -0.87
CA LEU A 157 -1.22 -21.95 -1.03
C LEU A 157 0.21 -21.98 -0.49
N ILE A 158 1.06 -21.08 -0.92
CA ILE A 158 2.46 -21.02 -0.49
C ILE A 158 2.55 -20.77 1.02
N ASN A 159 1.80 -19.81 1.56
CA ASN A 159 1.77 -19.57 3.00
C ASN A 159 1.38 -20.82 3.78
N HIS A 160 0.40 -21.60 3.29
CA HIS A 160 -0.02 -22.84 3.95
C HIS A 160 1.07 -23.92 3.91
N ILE A 161 1.76 -24.07 2.77
CA ILE A 161 2.87 -25.03 2.62
C ILE A 161 4.05 -24.62 3.52
N GLN A 162 4.46 -23.36 3.45
CA GLN A 162 5.60 -22.85 4.22
C GLN A 162 5.35 -22.89 5.74
N LEU A 163 4.13 -22.59 6.17
CA LEU A 163 3.77 -22.68 7.58
C LEU A 163 3.86 -24.11 8.12
N ARG A 164 3.43 -25.11 7.34
CA ARG A 164 3.59 -26.53 7.71
C ARG A 164 5.06 -26.92 7.78
N ARG A 165 5.85 -26.59 6.75
CA ARG A 165 7.29 -26.86 6.72
C ARG A 165 8.01 -26.22 7.92
N PHE A 166 7.66 -25.00 8.25
CA PHE A 166 8.23 -24.30 9.39
C PHE A 166 7.89 -25.01 10.71
N ALA A 167 6.63 -25.41 10.90
CA ALA A 167 6.20 -26.12 12.09
C ALA A 167 6.90 -27.47 12.22
N GLU A 168 7.01 -28.26 11.15
CA GLU A 168 7.71 -29.54 11.10
C GLU A 168 9.22 -29.37 11.40
N TYR A 169 9.87 -28.41 10.76
CA TYR A 169 11.30 -28.13 10.94
C TYR A 169 11.66 -27.76 12.39
N HIS A 170 10.79 -26.98 13.03
CA HIS A 170 11.01 -26.52 14.42
C HIS A 170 10.33 -27.40 15.47
N GLY A 171 9.68 -28.51 15.09
CA GLY A 171 8.97 -29.38 16.04
C GLY A 171 7.79 -28.69 16.73
N LEU A 172 7.16 -27.71 16.08
CA LEU A 172 6.07 -26.92 16.65
C LEU A 172 4.70 -27.51 16.30
N PRO A 173 3.70 -27.43 17.19
CA PRO A 173 2.35 -27.84 16.88
C PRO A 173 1.75 -26.89 15.81
N PHE A 174 1.05 -27.48 14.84
CA PHE A 174 0.33 -26.73 13.81
C PHE A 174 -1.17 -26.77 14.07
N VAL A 175 -1.76 -25.60 14.30
CA VAL A 175 -3.19 -25.45 14.55
C VAL A 175 -3.80 -24.58 13.45
N ARG A 176 -4.92 -25.05 12.88
CA ARG A 176 -5.69 -24.30 11.88
C ARG A 176 -7.11 -24.09 12.41
N TRP A 177 -7.57 -22.85 12.36
CA TRP A 177 -8.96 -22.51 12.64
C TRP A 177 -9.57 -21.70 11.51
N ARG A 178 -10.89 -21.75 11.41
CA ARG A 178 -11.67 -20.89 10.51
C ARG A 178 -12.36 -19.84 11.35
N ALA A 179 -12.21 -18.57 10.97
CA ALA A 179 -13.04 -17.50 11.49
C ALA A 179 -14.28 -17.36 10.60
N PHE A 180 -15.46 -17.39 11.19
CA PHE A 180 -16.71 -17.07 10.49
C PHE A 180 -17.16 -15.70 10.96
N VAL A 181 -17.43 -14.81 10.02
CA VAL A 181 -18.06 -13.52 10.31
C VAL A 181 -19.55 -13.72 10.03
N VAL A 182 -20.34 -13.80 11.09
CA VAL A 182 -21.80 -13.82 10.97
C VAL A 182 -22.28 -12.38 11.06
N ARG A 183 -22.88 -11.88 9.98
CA ARG A 183 -23.63 -10.63 10.01
C ARG A 183 -25.03 -10.91 10.53
N GLU A 184 -25.26 -10.69 11.77
CA GLU A 184 -26.61 -10.43 12.25
C GLU A 184 -26.89 -8.94 12.12
N THR A 185 -28.13 -8.57 11.89
CA THR A 185 -28.61 -7.28 11.37
C THR A 185 -28.13 -6.03 12.13
N THR A 186 -27.39 -6.17 13.24
CA THR A 186 -26.84 -5.06 14.03
C THR A 186 -25.47 -5.34 14.68
N GLU A 187 -24.96 -6.58 14.70
CA GLU A 187 -23.71 -6.91 15.38
C GLU A 187 -22.86 -7.88 14.55
N ILE A 188 -21.55 -7.64 14.52
CA ILE A 188 -20.57 -8.59 13.94
C ILE A 188 -20.15 -9.52 15.07
N ASN A 189 -20.68 -10.74 15.11
CA ASN A 189 -20.22 -11.77 16.03
C ASN A 189 -19.12 -12.61 15.36
N LEU A 190 -17.92 -12.53 15.89
CA LEU A 190 -16.83 -13.45 15.55
C LEU A 190 -17.02 -14.74 16.35
N ARG A 191 -17.41 -15.82 15.69
CA ARG A 191 -17.34 -17.16 16.29
C ARG A 191 -16.05 -17.85 15.81
N ILE A 192 -15.25 -18.25 16.77
CA ILE A 192 -14.08 -19.09 16.56
C ILE A 192 -14.52 -20.53 16.83
N SER A 193 -14.50 -21.37 15.83
CA SER A 193 -14.78 -22.82 15.95
C SER A 193 -13.51 -23.63 15.68
#